data_0cce9bb92138dcb03c30ac24f28c6a7a
#
_entry.id   0cce9bb92138dcb03c30ac24f28c6a7a
#
_cell.length_a   1.000
_cell.length_b   1.000
_cell.length_c   1.000
_cell.angle_alpha   90.00
_cell.angle_beta   90.00
_cell.angle_gamma   90.00
#
_symmetry.space_group_name_H-M   'P 1'
#
loop_
_entity.id
_entity.type
_entity.pdbx_description
1 polymer ?
#
loop_
_entity_poly.entity_id
_entity_poly.type
_entity_poly.pdbx_seq_one_letter_code
_entity_poly.pdbx_strand_id
1 'polypeptide(L)'
;MAAHAPRSGGGYPRTLVLMTPRPASAPVGTVTRGTTNPNRLRRMDRWIAAAHGAELRRAADPLAVDLGYGAAPWTALELLHRLRTAAPRTRVAGVEIDPARVASARPYEREGLVFLRGGFEIPIPGSPALVRAANVLRQYDEGEVAGVWRRLCARLAPADPATGSRGGLLVEGTCDEIGRRHVWVALGPEGPRTVTFATRLGSLERPSDLAERLPKALIHRNVPGEPVHAFLRDFDRAWAAAAPYASYGARQRWMRTVRDLTADWPVTDGPARWRQGEVTVRWGALAPRGW
;
A
#
# COMPACT_ATOMS: atom_id res chain seq x y z
N MET A 1 44.84 13.04 -49.76
CA MET A 1 43.42 13.44 -49.56
C MET A 1 42.60 12.16 -49.30
N ALA A 2 42.28 11.85 -48.08
CA ALA A 2 41.45 10.72 -47.70
C ALA A 2 40.22 11.27 -46.95
N ALA A 3 39.05 11.07 -47.57
CA ALA A 3 37.75 11.55 -47.06
C ALA A 3 37.30 10.72 -45.85
N HIS A 4 36.98 11.41 -44.75
CA HIS A 4 36.38 10.81 -43.57
C HIS A 4 34.90 10.69 -43.78
N ALA A 5 34.34 9.47 -43.73
CA ALA A 5 32.92 9.20 -43.70
C ALA A 5 32.40 9.32 -42.26
N PRO A 6 31.19 9.87 -42.01
CA PRO A 6 30.63 9.98 -40.70
C PRO A 6 30.05 8.64 -40.23
N ARG A 7 30.34 8.23 -39.02
CA ARG A 7 29.72 7.09 -38.34
C ARG A 7 28.27 7.39 -37.98
N SER A 8 27.37 6.62 -38.56
CA SER A 8 25.95 6.64 -38.31
C SER A 8 25.60 6.09 -36.92
N GLY A 9 24.86 6.88 -36.15
CA GLY A 9 23.66 6.58 -35.46
C GLY A 9 23.64 5.51 -34.39
N GLY A 10 23.77 5.92 -33.13
CA GLY A 10 23.30 5.15 -31.99
C GLY A 10 21.78 5.02 -32.03
N GLY A 11 21.31 3.80 -32.14
CA GLY A 11 19.88 3.50 -32.10
C GLY A 11 19.30 3.80 -30.73
N TYR A 12 18.25 4.62 -30.68
CA TYR A 12 17.40 4.81 -29.53
C TYR A 12 16.72 3.48 -29.18
N PRO A 13 16.64 3.10 -27.87
CA PRO A 13 15.96 1.87 -27.51
C PRO A 13 14.46 1.99 -27.80
N ARG A 14 13.95 0.94 -28.40
CA ARG A 14 12.60 0.69 -28.86
C ARG A 14 11.52 1.33 -27.96
N THR A 15 10.73 2.19 -28.58
CA THR A 15 9.40 2.60 -28.17
C THR A 15 8.64 1.41 -27.56
N LEU A 16 8.15 1.57 -26.35
CA LEU A 16 7.21 0.65 -25.71
C LEU A 16 6.04 0.41 -26.68
N VAL A 17 5.99 -0.75 -27.28
CA VAL A 17 4.79 -1.23 -27.94
C VAL A 17 3.73 -1.34 -26.86
N LEU A 18 2.81 -0.41 -26.84
CA LEU A 18 1.57 -0.48 -26.07
C LEU A 18 0.85 -1.75 -26.53
N MET A 19 0.95 -2.81 -25.74
CA MET A 19 0.16 -4.00 -25.96
C MET A 19 -1.31 -3.59 -25.85
N THR A 20 -2.03 -3.69 -26.97
CA THR A 20 -3.48 -3.51 -27.03
C THR A 20 -4.11 -4.40 -25.97
N PRO A 21 -4.93 -3.86 -25.06
CA PRO A 21 -5.61 -4.67 -24.06
C PRO A 21 -6.50 -5.69 -24.78
N ARG A 22 -6.50 -6.93 -24.30
CA ARG A 22 -7.50 -7.93 -24.66
C ARG A 22 -8.89 -7.31 -24.45
N PRO A 23 -9.91 -7.58 -25.28
CA PRO A 23 -11.26 -7.02 -25.10
C PRO A 23 -11.71 -7.37 -23.67
N ALA A 24 -11.86 -6.34 -22.86
CA ALA A 24 -12.07 -6.49 -21.42
C ALA A 24 -13.49 -7.02 -21.18
N SER A 25 -13.60 -8.13 -20.48
CA SER A 25 -14.76 -8.39 -19.62
C SER A 25 -15.03 -7.13 -18.77
N ALA A 26 -16.28 -6.88 -18.42
CA ALA A 26 -16.61 -5.72 -17.58
C ALA A 26 -15.71 -5.68 -16.32
N PRO A 27 -15.22 -4.49 -15.91
CA PRO A 27 -14.39 -4.36 -14.73
C PRO A 27 -15.04 -4.99 -13.49
N VAL A 28 -14.25 -5.70 -12.69
CA VAL A 28 -14.73 -6.37 -11.47
C VAL A 28 -14.62 -5.44 -10.28
N GLY A 29 -15.74 -5.15 -9.65
CA GLY A 29 -15.83 -4.27 -8.49
C GLY A 29 -16.79 -3.09 -8.70
N THR A 30 -16.80 -2.16 -7.76
CA THR A 30 -17.68 -0.97 -7.75
C THR A 30 -16.87 0.31 -7.69
N VAL A 31 -17.40 1.39 -8.30
CA VAL A 31 -16.75 2.71 -8.30
C VAL A 31 -16.63 3.22 -6.86
N THR A 32 -15.43 3.64 -6.47
CA THR A 32 -15.19 4.23 -5.15
C THR A 32 -15.72 5.67 -5.07
N ARG A 33 -16.15 6.11 -3.88
CA ARG A 33 -16.57 7.51 -3.63
C ARG A 33 -15.42 8.50 -3.65
N GLY A 34 -14.17 8.03 -3.71
CA GLY A 34 -12.95 8.68 -3.30
C GLY A 34 -12.64 10.02 -3.95
N THR A 35 -12.70 11.08 -3.17
CA THR A 35 -11.89 12.27 -3.42
C THR A 35 -10.43 11.94 -3.21
N THR A 36 -9.57 12.34 -4.13
CA THR A 36 -8.14 12.10 -4.05
C THR A 36 -7.43 13.42 -3.78
N ASN A 37 -6.74 13.53 -2.63
CA ASN A 37 -5.95 14.69 -2.28
C ASN A 37 -4.45 14.39 -2.44
N PRO A 38 -3.64 15.36 -2.89
CA PRO A 38 -2.18 15.23 -2.90
C PRO A 38 -1.61 14.86 -1.52
N ASN A 39 -0.56 14.06 -1.51
CA ASN A 39 0.14 13.58 -0.30
C ASN A 39 -0.69 12.74 0.67
N ARG A 40 -1.93 12.41 0.34
CA ARG A 40 -2.82 11.62 1.20
C ARG A 40 -2.22 10.26 1.56
N LEU A 41 -1.58 9.56 0.61
CA LEU A 41 -1.02 8.22 0.80
C LEU A 41 0.48 8.21 1.16
N ARG A 42 1.08 9.37 1.39
CA ARG A 42 2.52 9.52 1.62
C ARG A 42 3.10 8.59 2.69
N ARG A 43 2.36 8.28 3.78
CA ARG A 43 2.84 7.38 4.84
C ARG A 43 2.94 5.96 4.34
N MET A 44 1.87 5.48 3.71
CA MET A 44 1.81 4.15 3.11
C MET A 44 2.91 3.99 2.06
N ASP A 45 3.09 4.97 1.17
CA ASP A 45 4.11 4.93 0.11
C ASP A 45 5.55 4.87 0.66
N ARG A 46 5.83 5.63 1.72
CA ARG A 46 7.13 5.59 2.41
C ARG A 46 7.38 4.25 3.07
N TRP A 47 6.35 3.68 3.68
CA TRP A 47 6.43 2.35 4.25
C TRP A 47 6.68 1.31 3.16
N ILE A 48 5.93 1.34 2.06
CA ILE A 48 6.12 0.43 0.91
C ILE A 48 7.55 0.54 0.37
N ALA A 49 8.04 1.75 0.11
CA ALA A 49 9.39 1.96 -0.40
C ALA A 49 10.47 1.39 0.55
N ALA A 50 10.28 1.52 1.86
CA ALA A 50 11.21 0.98 2.84
C ALA A 50 11.09 -0.55 3.02
N ALA A 51 9.86 -1.08 3.06
CA ALA A 51 9.61 -2.49 3.35
C ALA A 51 9.77 -3.39 2.11
N HIS A 52 9.49 -2.87 0.92
CA HIS A 52 9.44 -3.65 -0.33
C HIS A 52 10.36 -3.13 -1.44
N GLY A 53 11.04 -2.02 -1.24
CA GLY A 53 11.93 -1.42 -2.25
C GLY A 53 13.07 -2.34 -2.69
N ALA A 54 13.58 -3.19 -1.82
CA ALA A 54 14.60 -4.18 -2.17
C ALA A 54 14.07 -5.27 -3.11
N GLU A 55 12.84 -5.73 -2.89
CA GLU A 55 12.16 -6.69 -3.79
C GLU A 55 11.90 -6.05 -5.17
N LEU A 56 11.39 -4.82 -5.20
CA LEU A 56 11.19 -4.08 -6.44
C LEU A 56 12.49 -3.88 -7.24
N ARG A 57 13.63 -3.65 -6.56
CA ARG A 57 14.92 -3.54 -7.24
C ARG A 57 15.36 -4.84 -7.90
N ARG A 58 15.09 -5.98 -7.25
CA ARG A 58 15.45 -7.32 -7.76
C ARG A 58 14.49 -7.83 -8.82
N ALA A 59 13.24 -7.37 -8.80
CA ALA A 59 12.24 -7.82 -9.76
C ALA A 59 12.70 -7.58 -11.20
N ALA A 60 12.52 -8.58 -12.06
CA ALA A 60 12.79 -8.45 -13.50
C ALA A 60 11.88 -7.39 -14.12
N ASP A 61 10.61 -7.38 -13.74
CA ASP A 61 9.63 -6.36 -14.08
C ASP A 61 9.05 -5.73 -12.79
N PRO A 62 9.60 -4.59 -12.31
CA PRO A 62 9.13 -3.93 -11.10
C PRO A 62 7.86 -3.12 -11.37
N LEU A 63 6.77 -3.77 -11.81
CA LEU A 63 5.48 -3.15 -12.05
C LEU A 63 4.68 -3.05 -10.76
N ALA A 64 4.24 -1.83 -10.44
CA ALA A 64 3.31 -1.54 -9.35
C ALA A 64 1.94 -1.13 -9.89
N VAL A 65 0.88 -1.46 -9.18
CA VAL A 65 -0.49 -1.07 -9.49
C VAL A 65 -1.04 -0.17 -8.39
N ASP A 66 -1.59 0.98 -8.76
CA ASP A 66 -2.44 1.80 -7.89
C ASP A 66 -3.90 1.52 -8.22
N LEU A 67 -4.52 0.62 -7.46
CA LEU A 67 -5.87 0.13 -7.69
C LEU A 67 -6.89 1.07 -7.05
N GLY A 68 -7.83 1.58 -7.86
CA GLY A 68 -8.84 2.52 -7.41
C GLY A 68 -8.25 3.88 -7.03
N TYR A 69 -7.41 4.46 -7.91
CA TYR A 69 -6.74 5.74 -7.63
C TYR A 69 -7.72 6.92 -7.47
N GLY A 70 -8.99 6.76 -7.85
CA GLY A 70 -10.05 7.72 -7.61
C GLY A 70 -10.18 8.83 -8.66
N ALA A 71 -10.68 9.99 -8.24
CA ALA A 71 -11.06 11.07 -9.16
C ALA A 71 -9.89 11.83 -9.80
N ALA A 72 -8.67 11.68 -9.29
CA ALA A 72 -7.50 12.39 -9.81
C ALA A 72 -6.23 11.51 -9.78
N PRO A 73 -5.27 11.73 -10.69
CA PRO A 73 -4.10 10.87 -10.89
C PRO A 73 -3.02 11.00 -9.81
N TRP A 74 -3.23 11.85 -8.81
CA TRP A 74 -2.19 12.25 -7.85
C TRP A 74 -1.56 11.09 -7.11
N THR A 75 -2.35 10.13 -6.66
CA THR A 75 -1.83 8.99 -5.89
C THR A 75 -0.92 8.09 -6.72
N ALA A 76 -1.26 7.84 -8.00
CA ALA A 76 -0.42 7.06 -8.90
C ALA A 76 0.88 7.80 -9.26
N LEU A 77 0.82 9.10 -9.50
CA LEU A 77 1.99 9.96 -9.72
C LEU A 77 2.95 9.96 -8.53
N GLU A 78 2.40 10.14 -7.34
CA GLU A 78 3.17 10.14 -6.09
C GLU A 78 3.78 8.77 -5.80
N LEU A 79 3.04 7.70 -6.08
CA LEU A 79 3.56 6.33 -5.94
C LEU A 79 4.76 6.10 -6.85
N LEU A 80 4.66 6.46 -8.15
CA LEU A 80 5.76 6.36 -9.08
C LEU A 80 6.99 7.11 -8.57
N HIS A 81 6.81 8.39 -8.24
CA HIS A 81 7.89 9.20 -7.71
C HIS A 81 8.55 8.58 -6.48
N ARG A 82 7.74 8.12 -5.53
CA ARG A 82 8.22 7.54 -4.27
C ARG A 82 8.93 6.21 -4.47
N LEU A 83 8.39 5.32 -5.31
CA LEU A 83 9.00 4.03 -5.54
C LEU A 83 10.32 4.15 -6.32
N ARG A 84 10.42 5.08 -7.26
CA ARG A 84 11.67 5.33 -8.02
C ARG A 84 12.82 5.80 -7.15
N THR A 85 12.58 6.41 -5.99
CA THR A 85 13.67 6.71 -5.04
C THR A 85 14.31 5.46 -4.46
N ALA A 86 13.56 4.36 -4.34
CA ALA A 86 14.04 3.09 -3.82
C ALA A 86 14.37 2.07 -4.92
N ALA A 87 13.68 2.10 -6.04
CA ALA A 87 13.79 1.19 -7.18
C ALA A 87 13.60 1.96 -8.50
N PRO A 88 14.65 2.52 -9.10
CA PRO A 88 14.55 3.47 -10.23
C PRO A 88 13.83 2.95 -11.47
N ARG A 89 13.85 1.63 -11.71
CA ARG A 89 13.19 1.00 -12.86
C ARG A 89 11.68 0.78 -12.67
N THR A 90 11.12 1.14 -11.50
CA THR A 90 9.71 0.92 -11.21
C THR A 90 8.81 1.65 -12.20
N ARG A 91 7.79 0.92 -12.66
CA ARG A 91 6.66 1.41 -13.45
C ARG A 91 5.39 1.32 -12.63
N VAL A 92 4.41 2.18 -12.92
CA VAL A 92 3.11 2.21 -12.23
C VAL A 92 1.99 2.14 -13.26
N ALA A 93 0.99 1.32 -13.00
CA ALA A 93 -0.30 1.34 -13.67
C ALA A 93 -1.37 1.85 -12.68
N GLY A 94 -1.96 3.00 -12.94
CA GLY A 94 -3.18 3.45 -12.26
C GLY A 94 -4.37 2.69 -12.84
N VAL A 95 -5.13 1.99 -12.00
CA VAL A 95 -6.31 1.21 -12.43
C VAL A 95 -7.55 1.78 -11.76
N GLU A 96 -8.57 2.11 -12.57
CA GLU A 96 -9.83 2.68 -12.08
C GLU A 96 -11.00 2.13 -12.91
N ILE A 97 -12.14 1.89 -12.26
CA ILE A 97 -13.34 1.33 -12.88
C ILE A 97 -14.06 2.38 -13.74
N ASP A 98 -14.14 3.60 -13.24
CA ASP A 98 -14.86 4.70 -13.88
C ASP A 98 -14.13 5.19 -15.14
N PRO A 99 -14.74 5.05 -16.35
CA PRO A 99 -14.09 5.45 -17.60
C PRO A 99 -13.84 6.96 -17.70
N ALA A 100 -14.66 7.80 -17.07
CA ALA A 100 -14.45 9.25 -17.08
C ALA A 100 -13.21 9.64 -16.27
N ARG A 101 -13.00 8.99 -15.12
CA ARG A 101 -11.78 9.18 -14.31
C ARG A 101 -10.52 8.72 -15.04
N VAL A 102 -10.61 7.60 -15.76
CA VAL A 102 -9.50 7.12 -16.60
C VAL A 102 -9.19 8.12 -17.72
N ALA A 103 -10.22 8.60 -18.41
CA ALA A 103 -10.06 9.60 -19.48
C ALA A 103 -9.41 10.89 -18.96
N SER A 104 -9.81 11.38 -17.78
CA SER A 104 -9.23 12.58 -17.16
C SER A 104 -7.80 12.39 -16.68
N ALA A 105 -7.39 11.15 -16.37
CA ALA A 105 -6.03 10.84 -15.94
C ALA A 105 -5.04 10.65 -17.09
N ARG A 106 -5.47 10.24 -18.29
CA ARG A 106 -4.60 10.00 -19.46
C ARG A 106 -3.65 11.14 -19.81
N PRO A 107 -4.02 12.44 -19.74
CA PRO A 107 -3.07 13.52 -20.01
C PRO A 107 -1.86 13.55 -19.09
N TYR A 108 -1.90 12.83 -17.97
CA TYR A 108 -0.81 12.72 -16.99
C TYR A 108 0.06 11.47 -17.22
N GLU A 109 -0.21 10.65 -18.24
CA GLU A 109 0.65 9.53 -18.63
C GLU A 109 2.05 10.02 -19.00
N ARG A 110 3.05 9.23 -18.63
CA ARG A 110 4.46 9.52 -18.89
C ARG A 110 5.27 8.25 -18.84
N GLU A 111 6.56 8.36 -19.10
CA GLU A 111 7.45 7.22 -18.99
C GLU A 111 7.34 6.52 -17.63
N GLY A 112 6.92 5.27 -17.67
CA GLY A 112 6.70 4.43 -16.49
C GLY A 112 5.38 4.66 -15.76
N LEU A 113 4.43 5.45 -16.30
CA LEU A 113 3.09 5.62 -15.77
C LEU A 113 2.03 5.54 -16.86
N VAL A 114 1.06 4.64 -16.67
CA VAL A 114 -0.12 4.49 -17.53
C VAL A 114 -1.40 4.43 -16.70
N PHE A 115 -2.54 4.78 -17.31
CA PHE A 115 -3.86 4.69 -16.68
C PHE A 115 -4.77 3.75 -17.46
N LEU A 116 -5.32 2.74 -16.77
CA LEU A 116 -6.10 1.66 -17.35
C LEU A 116 -7.49 1.60 -16.71
N ARG A 117 -8.49 1.29 -17.55
CA ARG A 117 -9.81 0.96 -17.06
C ARG A 117 -9.83 -0.49 -16.57
N GLY A 118 -10.20 -0.71 -15.32
CA GLY A 118 -10.28 -2.04 -14.73
C GLY A 118 -10.62 -2.00 -13.25
N GLY A 119 -10.71 -3.17 -12.66
CA GLY A 119 -11.01 -3.39 -11.25
C GLY A 119 -10.11 -4.47 -10.65
N PHE A 120 -10.69 -5.38 -9.86
CA PHE A 120 -9.94 -6.44 -9.17
C PHE A 120 -9.32 -7.49 -10.11
N GLU A 121 -9.68 -7.52 -11.39
CA GLU A 121 -9.02 -8.35 -12.42
C GLU A 121 -7.62 -7.83 -12.77
N ILE A 122 -7.33 -6.57 -12.48
CA ILE A 122 -6.08 -5.87 -12.80
C ILE A 122 -5.66 -6.14 -14.25
N PRO A 123 -6.11 -5.34 -15.23
CA PRO A 123 -5.97 -5.60 -16.68
C PRO A 123 -4.56 -5.25 -17.20
N ILE A 124 -3.54 -5.79 -16.57
CA ILE A 124 -2.14 -5.67 -16.99
C ILE A 124 -1.60 -7.02 -17.46
N PRO A 125 -0.65 -7.04 -18.39
CA PRO A 125 0.10 -8.26 -18.70
C PRO A 125 1.01 -8.64 -17.52
N GLY A 126 1.15 -9.94 -17.29
CA GLY A 126 2.01 -10.48 -16.25
C GLY A 126 1.48 -10.28 -14.83
N SER A 127 2.37 -10.36 -13.87
CA SER A 127 2.08 -10.33 -12.43
C SER A 127 2.77 -9.14 -11.78
N PRO A 128 2.04 -8.22 -11.14
CA PRO A 128 2.65 -7.04 -10.51
C PRO A 128 3.49 -7.43 -9.30
N ALA A 129 4.59 -6.74 -9.11
CA ALA A 129 5.41 -6.85 -7.92
C ALA A 129 4.80 -6.11 -6.71
N LEU A 130 3.88 -5.19 -6.97
CA LEU A 130 3.16 -4.43 -5.95
C LEU A 130 1.74 -4.12 -6.41
N VAL A 131 0.76 -4.30 -5.53
CA VAL A 131 -0.59 -3.72 -5.67
C VAL A 131 -0.86 -2.86 -4.43
N ARG A 132 -1.25 -1.61 -4.63
CA ARG A 132 -1.75 -0.74 -3.56
C ARG A 132 -3.25 -0.49 -3.77
N ALA A 133 -4.06 -0.81 -2.75
CA ALA A 133 -5.51 -0.62 -2.74
C ALA A 133 -5.91 0.21 -1.50
N ALA A 134 -5.86 1.54 -1.62
CA ALA A 134 -6.13 2.44 -0.51
C ALA A 134 -7.57 2.96 -0.53
N ASN A 135 -8.33 2.76 0.54
CA ASN A 135 -9.74 3.11 0.70
C ASN A 135 -10.69 2.40 -0.31
N VAL A 136 -10.26 1.37 -0.99
CA VAL A 136 -11.04 0.66 -2.01
C VAL A 136 -12.10 -0.24 -1.36
N LEU A 137 -11.69 -1.09 -0.41
CA LEU A 137 -12.60 -2.07 0.20
C LEU A 137 -13.54 -1.49 1.27
N ARG A 138 -13.39 -0.22 1.58
CA ARG A 138 -14.18 0.42 2.63
C ARG A 138 -15.70 0.40 2.38
N GLN A 139 -16.11 0.33 1.12
CA GLN A 139 -17.52 0.31 0.69
C GLN A 139 -18.08 -1.10 0.45
N TYR A 140 -17.25 -2.13 0.53
CA TYR A 140 -17.65 -3.53 0.36
C TYR A 140 -18.13 -4.12 1.68
N ASP A 141 -18.86 -5.23 1.62
CA ASP A 141 -19.21 -5.97 2.82
C ASP A 141 -18.02 -6.74 3.38
N GLU A 142 -17.98 -6.94 4.71
CA GLU A 142 -16.89 -7.64 5.37
C GLU A 142 -16.67 -9.04 4.80
N GLY A 143 -17.76 -9.76 4.51
CA GLY A 143 -17.72 -11.11 3.94
C GLY A 143 -17.10 -11.19 2.55
N GLU A 144 -17.03 -10.07 1.80
CA GLU A 144 -16.42 -10.02 0.47
C GLU A 144 -14.89 -9.89 0.53
N VAL A 145 -14.35 -9.33 1.63
CA VAL A 145 -12.94 -8.94 1.74
C VAL A 145 -12.00 -10.10 1.49
N ALA A 146 -12.24 -11.25 2.13
CA ALA A 146 -11.39 -12.43 1.97
C ALA A 146 -11.36 -12.93 0.51
N GLY A 147 -12.50 -12.87 -0.19
CA GLY A 147 -12.61 -13.21 -1.62
C GLY A 147 -11.82 -12.25 -2.51
N VAL A 148 -11.93 -10.94 -2.25
CA VAL A 148 -11.18 -9.92 -2.98
C VAL A 148 -9.67 -10.05 -2.72
N TRP A 149 -9.26 -10.26 -1.47
CA TRP A 149 -7.86 -10.46 -1.14
C TRP A 149 -7.26 -11.67 -1.86
N ARG A 150 -7.95 -12.82 -1.84
CA ARG A 150 -7.50 -14.03 -2.60
C ARG A 150 -7.34 -13.72 -4.08
N ARG A 151 -8.28 -13.02 -4.70
CA ARG A 151 -8.22 -12.63 -6.11
C ARG A 151 -7.02 -11.73 -6.41
N LEU A 152 -6.80 -10.70 -5.60
CA LEU A 152 -5.69 -9.77 -5.78
C LEU A 152 -4.33 -10.43 -5.50
N CYS A 153 -4.23 -11.27 -4.46
CA CYS A 153 -3.02 -12.03 -4.14
C CYS A 153 -2.64 -13.00 -5.25
N ALA A 154 -3.61 -13.65 -5.89
CA ALA A 154 -3.37 -14.54 -7.03
C ALA A 154 -2.82 -13.82 -8.28
N ARG A 155 -2.97 -12.49 -8.36
CA ARG A 155 -2.37 -11.67 -9.43
C ARG A 155 -0.92 -11.29 -9.16
N LEU A 156 -0.45 -11.32 -7.90
CA LEU A 156 0.90 -10.92 -7.53
C LEU A 156 1.96 -11.81 -8.18
N ALA A 157 3.14 -11.23 -8.39
CA ALA A 157 4.32 -12.00 -8.74
C ALA A 157 4.55 -13.11 -7.71
N PRO A 158 4.79 -14.37 -8.15
CA PRO A 158 5.00 -15.48 -7.22
C PRO A 158 6.31 -15.29 -6.42
N ALA A 159 6.38 -15.94 -5.27
CA ALA A 159 7.65 -16.10 -4.57
C ALA A 159 8.59 -17.00 -5.39
N ASP A 160 9.88 -16.73 -5.34
CA ASP A 160 10.88 -17.52 -6.02
C ASP A 160 12.03 -17.85 -5.04
N PRO A 161 12.07 -19.07 -4.51
CA PRO A 161 13.12 -19.51 -3.61
C PRO A 161 14.53 -19.45 -4.22
N ALA A 162 14.67 -19.62 -5.54
CA ALA A 162 15.95 -19.61 -6.21
C ALA A 162 16.61 -18.22 -6.18
N THR A 163 15.81 -17.16 -6.26
CA THR A 163 16.27 -15.77 -6.17
C THR A 163 16.14 -15.18 -4.76
N GLY A 164 15.52 -15.91 -3.83
CA GLY A 164 15.16 -15.42 -2.50
C GLY A 164 14.06 -14.36 -2.52
N SER A 165 13.31 -14.25 -3.63
CA SER A 165 12.18 -13.34 -3.74
C SER A 165 11.00 -13.87 -2.91
N ARG A 166 10.41 -13.00 -2.08
CA ARG A 166 9.19 -13.28 -1.31
C ARG A 166 7.90 -13.06 -2.11
N GLY A 167 8.03 -12.83 -3.42
CA GLY A 167 6.92 -12.52 -4.30
C GLY A 167 6.42 -11.08 -4.17
N GLY A 168 5.31 -10.79 -4.88
CA GLY A 168 4.67 -9.49 -4.87
C GLY A 168 4.02 -9.16 -3.52
N LEU A 169 3.68 -7.88 -3.37
CA LEU A 169 3.03 -7.35 -2.17
C LEU A 169 1.71 -6.69 -2.54
N LEU A 170 0.63 -7.05 -1.85
CA LEU A 170 -0.60 -6.27 -1.80
C LEU A 170 -0.60 -5.44 -0.51
N VAL A 171 -0.84 -4.14 -0.61
CA VAL A 171 -1.07 -3.25 0.53
C VAL A 171 -2.48 -2.71 0.43
N GLU A 172 -3.38 -3.26 1.25
CA GLU A 172 -4.77 -2.85 1.33
C GLU A 172 -5.03 -2.13 2.66
N GLY A 173 -5.70 -0.98 2.62
CA GLY A 173 -6.00 -0.26 3.85
C GLY A 173 -6.75 1.02 3.67
N THR A 174 -6.87 1.75 4.76
CA THR A 174 -7.63 3.00 4.80
C THR A 174 -6.80 4.14 5.39
N CYS A 175 -7.14 5.35 4.97
CA CYS A 175 -6.58 6.58 5.53
C CYS A 175 -7.65 7.67 5.63
N ASP A 176 -7.38 8.69 6.42
CA ASP A 176 -8.18 9.92 6.42
C ASP A 176 -7.92 10.78 5.18
N GLU A 177 -8.65 11.87 5.03
CA GLU A 177 -8.66 12.73 3.83
C GLU A 177 -7.30 13.41 3.57
N ILE A 178 -6.51 13.61 4.61
CA ILE A 178 -5.22 14.35 4.55
C ILE A 178 -4.01 13.49 4.97
N GLY A 179 -4.22 12.17 5.15
CA GLY A 179 -3.14 11.22 5.41
C GLY A 179 -2.46 11.37 6.78
N ARG A 180 -3.21 11.76 7.82
CA ARG A 180 -2.70 11.80 9.20
C ARG A 180 -2.78 10.45 9.89
N ARG A 181 -3.85 9.70 9.64
CA ARG A 181 -4.14 8.39 10.23
C ARG A 181 -4.30 7.36 9.14
N HIS A 182 -3.59 6.26 9.24
CA HIS A 182 -3.64 5.13 8.31
C HIS A 182 -3.61 3.82 9.06
N VAL A 183 -4.33 2.83 8.56
CA VAL A 183 -4.15 1.43 8.92
C VAL A 183 -4.21 0.60 7.64
N TRP A 184 -3.23 -0.29 7.44
CA TRP A 184 -3.20 -1.18 6.28
C TRP A 184 -2.75 -2.58 6.65
N VAL A 185 -3.21 -3.53 5.85
CA VAL A 185 -2.75 -4.93 5.86
C VAL A 185 -1.77 -5.10 4.71
N ALA A 186 -0.66 -5.75 4.97
CA ALA A 186 0.29 -6.20 3.96
C ALA A 186 0.07 -7.69 3.72
N LEU A 187 -0.16 -8.06 2.45
CA LEU A 187 -0.44 -9.43 2.03
C LEU A 187 0.58 -9.87 0.98
N GLY A 188 1.02 -11.12 1.08
CA GLY A 188 1.78 -11.79 0.02
C GLY A 188 0.88 -12.68 -0.84
N PRO A 189 1.46 -13.42 -1.80
CA PRO A 189 0.73 -14.40 -2.60
C PRO A 189 -0.04 -15.43 -1.76
N GLU A 190 0.48 -15.77 -0.58
CA GLU A 190 -0.11 -16.72 0.38
C GLU A 190 -1.19 -16.11 1.30
N GLY A 191 -1.35 -14.78 1.29
CA GLY A 191 -2.34 -14.08 2.11
C GLY A 191 -1.77 -13.05 3.08
N PRO A 192 -2.55 -12.63 4.11
CA PRO A 192 -2.19 -11.53 4.99
C PRO A 192 -1.03 -11.89 5.94
N ARG A 193 -0.08 -10.96 6.06
CA ARG A 193 1.16 -11.09 6.84
C ARG A 193 1.16 -10.21 8.09
N THR A 194 0.85 -8.92 7.89
CA THR A 194 0.97 -7.91 8.95
C THR A 194 -0.09 -6.82 8.83
N VAL A 195 -0.36 -6.17 9.96
CA VAL A 195 -1.16 -4.92 10.04
C VAL A 195 -0.24 -3.81 10.52
N THR A 196 -0.25 -2.68 9.84
CA THR A 196 0.50 -1.48 10.25
C THR A 196 -0.47 -0.36 10.63
N PHE A 197 -0.27 0.19 11.79
CA PHE A 197 -0.92 1.40 12.30
C PHE A 197 0.05 2.55 12.14
N ALA A 198 -0.38 3.64 11.50
CA ALA A 198 0.48 4.78 11.21
C ALA A 198 -0.24 6.10 11.47
N THR A 199 0.43 7.04 12.15
CA THR A 199 -0.15 8.31 12.53
C THR A 199 0.83 9.47 12.46
N ARG A 200 0.30 10.69 12.33
CA ARG A 200 1.04 11.91 12.61
C ARG A 200 1.04 12.12 14.12
N LEU A 201 2.16 11.90 14.77
CA LEU A 201 2.29 11.88 16.23
C LEU A 201 1.76 13.16 16.93
N GLY A 202 1.96 14.33 16.32
CA GLY A 202 1.47 15.60 16.90
C GLY A 202 -0.05 15.81 16.81
N SER A 203 -0.81 14.87 16.20
CA SER A 203 -2.28 14.93 16.12
C SER A 203 -2.95 13.71 16.73
N LEU A 204 -2.20 12.86 17.44
CA LEU A 204 -2.72 11.67 18.08
C LEU A 204 -3.05 12.00 19.56
N GLU A 205 -4.30 11.83 19.93
CA GLU A 205 -4.73 11.92 21.34
C GLU A 205 -4.49 10.60 22.05
N ARG A 206 -4.96 9.51 21.42
CA ARG A 206 -4.77 8.13 21.90
C ARG A 206 -4.67 7.16 20.71
N PRO A 207 -3.98 6.03 20.85
CA PRO A 207 -3.82 5.04 19.79
C PRO A 207 -5.15 4.48 19.22
N SER A 208 -6.16 4.30 20.06
CA SER A 208 -7.48 3.83 19.60
C SER A 208 -8.19 4.78 18.64
N ASP A 209 -7.76 6.03 18.49
CA ASP A 209 -8.24 6.92 17.42
C ASP A 209 -7.97 6.35 16.01
N LEU A 210 -7.02 5.42 15.90
CA LEU A 210 -6.74 4.72 14.65
C LEU A 210 -7.81 3.71 14.26
N ALA A 211 -8.72 3.35 15.20
CA ALA A 211 -9.82 2.42 14.94
C ALA A 211 -10.74 2.90 13.79
N GLU A 212 -10.92 4.22 13.65
CA GLU A 212 -11.69 4.81 12.56
C GLU A 212 -11.14 4.47 11.17
N ARG A 213 -9.88 4.08 11.08
CA ARG A 213 -9.15 3.78 9.84
C ARG A 213 -8.79 2.31 9.72
N LEU A 214 -9.35 1.46 10.56
CA LEU A 214 -9.20 0.01 10.39
C LEU A 214 -9.71 -0.41 9.00
N PRO A 215 -8.99 -1.30 8.29
CA PRO A 215 -9.46 -1.93 7.08
C PRO A 215 -10.78 -2.65 7.28
N LYS A 216 -11.52 -2.88 6.20
CA LYS A 216 -12.86 -3.48 6.26
C LYS A 216 -12.89 -4.83 6.98
N ALA A 217 -11.81 -5.61 6.86
CA ALA A 217 -11.65 -6.88 7.59
C ALA A 217 -11.62 -6.75 9.12
N LEU A 218 -11.33 -5.55 9.66
CA LEU A 218 -11.11 -5.34 11.09
C LEU A 218 -12.07 -4.34 11.74
N ILE A 219 -12.67 -3.42 10.95
CA ILE A 219 -13.40 -2.29 11.54
C ILE A 219 -14.63 -2.72 12.34
N HIS A 220 -15.37 -3.73 11.86
CA HIS A 220 -16.54 -4.27 12.58
C HIS A 220 -16.16 -5.28 13.67
N ARG A 221 -14.87 -5.68 13.68
CA ARG A 221 -14.29 -6.57 14.69
C ARG A 221 -13.67 -5.82 15.87
N ASN A 222 -13.75 -4.51 15.90
CA ASN A 222 -13.31 -3.72 17.07
C ASN A 222 -14.39 -3.72 18.18
N VAL A 223 -14.69 -4.92 18.66
CA VAL A 223 -15.67 -5.18 19.73
C VAL A 223 -15.07 -6.10 20.81
N PRO A 224 -15.55 -6.04 22.06
CA PRO A 224 -15.05 -6.92 23.13
C PRO A 224 -15.02 -8.40 22.71
N GLY A 225 -13.91 -9.08 23.01
CA GLY A 225 -13.68 -10.48 22.62
C GLY A 225 -12.88 -10.67 21.34
N GLU A 226 -12.77 -9.66 20.49
CA GLU A 226 -11.96 -9.74 19.26
C GLU A 226 -10.51 -9.29 19.48
N PRO A 227 -9.53 -9.89 18.78
CA PRO A 227 -8.10 -9.59 18.98
C PRO A 227 -7.73 -8.14 18.70
N VAL A 228 -8.26 -7.53 17.64
CA VAL A 228 -7.97 -6.12 17.31
C VAL A 228 -8.46 -5.17 18.39
N HIS A 229 -9.59 -5.47 19.03
CA HIS A 229 -10.10 -4.69 20.17
C HIS A 229 -9.16 -4.80 21.38
N ALA A 230 -8.72 -6.01 21.69
CA ALA A 230 -7.75 -6.23 22.77
C ALA A 230 -6.44 -5.47 22.50
N PHE A 231 -5.93 -5.52 21.27
CA PHE A 231 -4.74 -4.77 20.88
C PHE A 231 -4.89 -3.26 21.09
N LEU A 232 -5.98 -2.66 20.60
CA LEU A 232 -6.19 -1.21 20.72
C LEU A 232 -6.36 -0.78 22.18
N ARG A 233 -7.03 -1.59 23.01
CA ARG A 233 -7.14 -1.37 24.45
C ARG A 233 -5.76 -1.40 25.13
N ASP A 234 -4.92 -2.37 24.80
CA ASP A 234 -3.58 -2.52 25.38
C ASP A 234 -2.66 -1.41 24.87
N PHE A 235 -2.85 -0.97 23.63
CA PHE A 235 -2.14 0.18 23.08
C PHE A 235 -2.47 1.48 23.81
N ASP A 236 -3.76 1.72 24.11
CA ASP A 236 -4.19 2.87 24.92
C ASP A 236 -3.63 2.80 26.34
N ARG A 237 -3.60 1.62 26.96
CA ARG A 237 -3.01 1.39 28.27
C ARG A 237 -1.50 1.72 28.29
N ALA A 238 -0.76 1.21 27.30
CA ALA A 238 0.66 1.52 27.15
C ALA A 238 0.90 3.01 26.88
N TRP A 239 0.03 3.66 26.11
CA TRP A 239 0.08 5.11 25.86
C TRP A 239 -0.19 5.93 27.12
N ALA A 240 -1.13 5.52 27.94
CA ALA A 240 -1.40 6.15 29.23
C ALA A 240 -0.21 5.98 30.18
N ALA A 241 0.36 4.79 30.28
CA ALA A 241 1.55 4.53 31.10
C ALA A 241 2.78 5.34 30.64
N ALA A 242 2.90 5.60 29.33
CA ALA A 242 3.96 6.43 28.76
C ALA A 242 3.70 7.95 28.87
N ALA A 243 2.65 8.40 29.59
CA ALA A 243 2.33 9.83 29.75
C ALA A 243 3.51 10.69 30.26
N PRO A 244 4.37 10.26 31.21
CA PRO A 244 5.51 11.05 31.65
C PRO A 244 6.50 11.42 30.55
N TYR A 245 6.59 10.60 29.50
CA TYR A 245 7.45 10.87 28.33
C TYR A 245 6.92 11.96 27.42
N ALA A 246 5.70 12.46 27.62
CA ALA A 246 5.14 13.57 26.84
C ALA A 246 5.95 14.87 27.00
N SER A 247 6.61 15.07 28.14
CA SER A 247 7.53 16.19 28.37
C SER A 247 8.72 16.23 27.40
N TYR A 248 9.11 15.05 26.85
CA TYR A 248 10.15 14.93 25.84
C TYR A 248 9.57 14.95 24.40
N GLY A 249 8.28 15.19 24.25
CA GLY A 249 7.56 15.29 23.01
C GLY A 249 6.83 14.00 22.59
N ALA A 250 5.83 14.15 21.72
CA ALA A 250 4.95 13.07 21.28
C ALA A 250 5.69 11.85 20.69
N ARG A 251 6.86 12.09 20.05
CA ARG A 251 7.68 11.00 19.49
C ARG A 251 8.26 10.12 20.59
N GLN A 252 8.76 10.68 21.68
CA GLN A 252 9.35 9.91 22.78
C GLN A 252 8.27 9.12 23.50
N ARG A 253 7.10 9.73 23.74
CA ARG A 253 5.94 9.01 24.28
C ARG A 253 5.55 7.83 23.41
N TRP A 254 5.41 8.03 22.10
CA TRP A 254 5.11 6.95 21.13
C TRP A 254 6.16 5.84 21.13
N MET A 255 7.46 6.21 21.09
CA MET A 255 8.57 5.25 21.11
C MET A 255 8.53 4.38 22.37
N ARG A 256 8.21 4.97 23.51
CA ARG A 256 8.04 4.23 24.77
C ARG A 256 6.84 3.31 24.71
N THR A 257 5.70 3.83 24.28
CA THR A 257 4.46 3.06 24.14
C THR A 257 4.65 1.82 23.26
N VAL A 258 5.25 1.99 22.07
CA VAL A 258 5.46 0.84 21.16
C VAL A 258 6.46 -0.15 21.74
N ARG A 259 7.50 0.31 22.44
CA ARG A 259 8.43 -0.58 23.16
C ARG A 259 7.70 -1.43 24.21
N ASP A 260 6.80 -0.84 24.98
CA ASP A 260 6.04 -1.57 25.99
C ASP A 260 5.10 -2.59 25.35
N LEU A 261 4.48 -2.28 24.20
CA LEU A 261 3.66 -3.22 23.45
C LEU A 261 4.42 -4.47 22.97
N THR A 262 5.74 -4.38 22.75
CA THR A 262 6.51 -5.53 22.27
C THR A 262 6.59 -6.69 23.28
N ALA A 263 6.25 -6.44 24.54
CA ALA A 263 6.21 -7.48 25.57
C ALA A 263 5.04 -8.47 25.34
N ASP A 264 3.88 -7.96 24.90
CA ASP A 264 2.64 -8.73 24.82
C ASP A 264 2.19 -9.00 23.37
N TRP A 265 2.69 -8.20 22.41
CA TRP A 265 2.23 -8.23 21.03
C TRP A 265 3.40 -8.48 20.06
N PRO A 266 3.20 -9.32 19.00
CA PRO A 266 4.25 -9.64 18.05
C PRO A 266 4.48 -8.48 17.06
N VAL A 267 5.06 -7.39 17.57
CA VAL A 267 5.51 -6.25 16.75
C VAL A 267 6.69 -6.69 15.90
N THR A 268 6.63 -6.42 14.60
CA THR A 268 7.59 -6.92 13.60
C THR A 268 8.56 -5.87 13.09
N ASP A 269 8.29 -4.60 13.35
CA ASP A 269 9.19 -3.49 12.98
C ASP A 269 9.99 -2.99 14.20
N GLY A 270 10.87 -2.04 13.94
CA GLY A 270 11.78 -1.53 14.96
C GLY A 270 11.79 0.00 15.06
N PRO A 271 12.70 0.55 15.88
CA PRO A 271 12.76 1.97 16.21
C PRO A 271 12.81 2.91 15.01
N ALA A 272 13.37 2.48 13.87
CA ALA A 272 13.43 3.28 12.65
C ALA A 272 12.02 3.60 12.11
N ARG A 273 11.10 2.63 12.17
CA ARG A 273 9.69 2.81 11.75
C ARG A 273 8.88 3.49 12.85
N TRP A 274 9.09 3.14 14.10
CA TRP A 274 8.41 3.76 15.22
C TRP A 274 8.60 5.28 15.26
N ARG A 275 9.84 5.78 14.95
CA ARG A 275 10.10 7.24 14.84
C ARG A 275 9.27 7.95 13.77
N GLN A 276 8.73 7.19 12.81
CA GLN A 276 7.82 7.72 11.78
C GLN A 276 6.34 7.72 12.21
N GLY A 277 6.05 7.27 13.44
CA GLY A 277 4.70 7.11 13.95
C GLY A 277 4.01 5.85 13.42
N GLU A 278 4.78 4.79 13.20
CA GLU A 278 4.31 3.50 12.68
C GLU A 278 4.55 2.40 13.70
N VAL A 279 3.67 1.41 13.72
CA VAL A 279 3.83 0.14 14.42
C VAL A 279 3.20 -0.97 13.59
N THR A 280 3.93 -2.05 13.37
CA THR A 280 3.52 -3.18 12.54
C THR A 280 3.43 -4.43 13.40
N VAL A 281 2.27 -5.11 13.37
CA VAL A 281 1.97 -6.31 14.14
C VAL A 281 1.67 -7.47 13.20
N ARG A 282 2.01 -8.69 13.55
CA ARG A 282 1.66 -9.89 12.78
C ARG A 282 0.15 -10.00 12.63
N TRP A 283 -0.33 -10.32 11.40
CA TRP A 283 -1.75 -10.49 11.12
C TRP A 283 -2.41 -11.50 12.05
N GLY A 284 -1.80 -12.67 12.25
CA GLY A 284 -2.38 -13.75 13.07
C GLY A 284 -2.70 -13.36 14.51
N ALA A 285 -2.06 -12.29 15.04
CA ALA A 285 -2.38 -11.77 16.37
C ALA A 285 -3.58 -10.81 16.38
N LEU A 286 -4.01 -10.31 15.21
CA LEU A 286 -5.09 -9.33 15.09
C LEU A 286 -6.26 -9.85 14.23
N ALA A 287 -6.07 -10.99 13.56
CA ALA A 287 -7.08 -11.60 12.71
C ALA A 287 -8.39 -11.80 13.47
N PRO A 288 -9.54 -11.53 12.84
CA PRO A 288 -10.84 -11.80 13.43
C PRO A 288 -10.97 -13.28 13.82
N ARG A 289 -11.70 -13.55 14.88
CA ARG A 289 -12.01 -14.94 15.23
C ARG A 289 -12.82 -15.60 14.12
N GLY A 290 -12.37 -16.77 13.67
CA GLY A 290 -12.99 -17.49 12.56
C GLY A 290 -12.64 -16.99 11.17
N TRP A 291 -11.60 -16.17 11.04
CA TRP A 291 -11.08 -15.68 9.76
C TRP A 291 -10.47 -16.80 8.92
#